data_68ba40aa3dc804aaf3c1eea06cb201ed
#
_entry.id   68ba40aa3dc804aaf3c1eea06cb201ed
#
_cell.length_a   1.000
_cell.length_b   1.000
_cell.length_c   1.000
_cell.angle_alpha   90.00
_cell.angle_beta   90.00
_cell.angle_gamma   90.00
#
_symmetry.space_group_name_H-M   'P 1'
#
loop_
_entity.id
_entity.type
_entity.pdbx_description
1 polymer ?
#
loop_
_entity_poly.entity_id
_entity_poly.type
_entity_poly.pdbx_seq_one_letter_code
_entity_poly.pdbx_strand_id
1 'polypeptide(L)'
;MQALYRGDDGAARRLAETAELDVFEAAALGDVARLGELLAADPTLAQARSGDDFTALHYAAFFDGPETALLLVEHGADVNAFADNEIGVHPLNSAAAAGRREVAAILLEHGADPNAQTSRGFTPLDAAREKGDEKLAELLRSHGARGQPPGTS
;
A
#
# COMPACT_ATOMS: atom_id res chain seq x y z
N MET A 1 -33.20 -18.82 10.24
CA MET A 1 -33.01 -18.18 9.85
C MET A 1 -32.37 -17.66 9.43
N GLN A 2 -32.01 -17.91 9.76
CA GLN A 2 -31.49 -17.33 9.44
C GLN A 2 -30.82 -16.79 8.95
N ALA A 3 -31.11 -17.78 9.75
CA ALA A 3 -30.81 -17.10 9.29
C ALA A 3 -30.30 -16.67 8.82
N LEU A 4 -30.23 -17.06 9.24
CA LEU A 4 -29.98 -16.53 8.64
C LEU A 4 -29.39 -16.23 8.33
N TYR A 5 -29.57 -16.69 8.83
CA TYR A 5 -29.21 -16.23 8.39
C TYR A 5 -28.81 -15.97 8.15
N ARG A 6 -29.02 -17.11 8.48
CA ARG A 6 -29.01 -16.67 8.11
C ARG A 6 -28.70 -16.11 7.45
N GLY A 7 -28.68 -16.94 8.06
CA GLY A 7 -28.87 -16.32 7.51
C GLY A 7 -28.56 -15.84 6.90
N ASP A 8 -28.51 -16.11 7.02
CA ASP A 8 -28.59 -15.28 6.40
C ASP A 8 -28.43 -14.63 5.93
N ASP A 9 -28.25 -14.88 6.41
CA ASP A 9 -28.30 -14.00 5.89
C ASP A 9 -27.85 -13.41 5.44
N GLY A 10 -27.52 -13.90 5.72
CA GLY A 10 -27.37 -13.16 5.36
C GLY A 10 -26.81 -12.75 4.69
N ALA A 11 -26.71 -13.06 4.87
CA ALA A 11 -26.51 -12.49 4.33
C ALA A 11 -26.36 -11.94 3.73
N ALA A 12 -26.39 -12.15 3.90
CA ALA A 12 -26.38 -11.44 3.49
C ALA A 12 -26.20 -10.87 3.39
N ARG A 13 -26.15 -11.22 3.66
CA ARG A 13 -26.01 -10.54 3.69
C ARG A 13 -25.34 -10.09 3.38
N ARG A 14 -25.26 -10.51 3.58
CA ARG A 14 -24.83 -9.96 3.37
C ARG A 14 -24.45 -9.51 2.55
N LEU A 15 -24.60 -9.77 2.53
CA LEU A 15 -24.34 -9.17 1.99
C LEU A 15 -24.32 -8.57 1.63
N ALA A 16 -24.60 -8.76 1.81
CA ALA A 16 -24.43 -8.02 1.78
C ALA A 16 -24.25 -7.67 1.84
N GLU A 17 -24.49 -7.82 2.02
CA GLU A 17 -24.10 -7.31 2.36
C GLU A 17 -23.47 -6.85 2.52
N THR A 18 -24.63 -7.05 2.62
CA THR A 18 -23.62 -6.08 2.71
C THR A 18 -22.29 -6.59 3.18
N ALA A 19 -21.58 -6.98 2.36
CA ALA A 19 -20.27 -7.42 2.72
C ALA A 19 -19.48 -6.24 3.24
N GLU A 20 -18.98 -6.36 4.46
CA GLU A 20 -18.09 -5.33 4.99
C GLU A 20 -16.73 -5.49 4.36
N LEU A 21 -16.10 -4.35 4.05
CA LEU A 21 -14.77 -4.36 3.46
C LEU A 21 -13.76 -4.90 4.47
N ASP A 22 -12.83 -5.72 4.00
CA ASP A 22 -11.69 -6.11 4.84
C ASP A 22 -10.61 -5.02 4.79
N VAL A 23 -9.52 -5.26 5.50
CA VAL A 23 -8.47 -4.23 5.63
C VAL A 23 -7.86 -3.88 4.27
N PHE A 24 -7.72 -4.86 3.39
CA PHE A 24 -7.12 -4.64 2.08
C PHE A 24 -8.06 -3.87 1.17
N GLU A 25 -9.32 -4.22 1.18
CA GLU A 25 -10.33 -3.52 0.39
C GLU A 25 -10.52 -2.09 0.87
N ALA A 26 -10.56 -1.88 2.18
CA ALA A 26 -10.70 -0.54 2.73
C ALA A 26 -9.51 0.33 2.32
N ALA A 27 -8.30 -0.23 2.37
CA ALA A 27 -7.11 0.51 1.97
C ALA A 27 -7.13 0.83 0.47
N ALA A 28 -7.52 -0.15 -0.35
CA ALA A 28 -7.54 0.03 -1.80
C ALA A 28 -8.57 1.06 -2.23
N LEU A 29 -9.73 1.07 -1.57
CA LEU A 29 -10.82 1.97 -1.93
C LEU A 29 -10.71 3.33 -1.26
N GLY A 30 -9.74 3.51 -0.37
CA GLY A 30 -9.57 4.78 0.33
C GLY A 30 -10.62 5.02 1.39
N ASP A 31 -11.23 3.96 1.92
CA ASP A 31 -12.28 4.10 2.94
C ASP A 31 -11.64 4.26 4.31
N VAL A 32 -11.35 5.51 4.66
CA VAL A 32 -10.68 5.86 5.91
C VAL A 32 -11.51 5.45 7.12
N ALA A 33 -12.81 5.67 7.06
CA ALA A 33 -13.69 5.35 8.19
C ALA A 33 -13.69 3.85 8.47
N ARG A 34 -13.85 3.04 7.43
CA ARG A 34 -13.86 1.58 7.60
C ARG A 34 -12.50 1.07 8.05
N LEU A 35 -11.44 1.60 7.44
CA LEU A 35 -10.08 1.21 7.84
C LEU A 35 -9.82 1.55 9.30
N GLY A 36 -10.25 2.74 9.72
CA GLY A 36 -10.10 3.14 11.12
C GLY A 36 -10.82 2.20 12.07
N GLU A 37 -12.04 1.78 11.71
CA GLU A 37 -12.78 0.83 12.53
C GLU A 37 -12.05 -0.50 12.66
N LEU A 38 -11.52 -0.99 11.53
CA LEU A 38 -10.81 -2.27 11.54
C LEU A 38 -9.55 -2.21 12.38
N LEU A 39 -8.77 -1.14 12.23
CA LEU A 39 -7.52 -0.99 12.98
C LEU A 39 -7.76 -0.75 14.45
N ALA A 40 -8.86 -0.07 14.80
CA ALA A 40 -9.21 0.10 16.21
C ALA A 40 -9.58 -1.22 16.86
N ALA A 41 -10.27 -2.08 16.11
CA ALA A 41 -10.67 -3.39 16.62
C ALA A 41 -9.49 -4.36 16.69
N ASP A 42 -8.57 -4.28 15.72
CA ASP A 42 -7.41 -5.18 15.66
C ASP A 42 -6.23 -4.46 15.01
N PRO A 43 -5.37 -3.83 15.82
CA PRO A 43 -4.23 -3.09 15.26
C PRO A 43 -3.25 -3.95 14.45
N THR A 44 -3.23 -5.27 14.67
CA THR A 44 -2.33 -6.14 13.90
C THR A 44 -2.71 -6.19 12.43
N LEU A 45 -3.90 -5.74 12.06
CA LEU A 45 -4.31 -5.71 10.66
C LEU A 45 -3.43 -4.78 9.83
N ALA A 46 -2.76 -3.81 10.46
CA ALA A 46 -1.82 -2.94 9.75
C ALA A 46 -0.67 -3.74 9.14
N GLN A 47 -0.40 -4.93 9.65
CA GLN A 47 0.70 -5.77 9.20
C GLN A 47 0.23 -7.07 8.56
N ALA A 48 -1.06 -7.28 8.46
CA ALA A 48 -1.61 -8.49 7.87
C ALA A 48 -1.25 -8.56 6.38
N ARG A 49 -1.14 -9.78 5.87
CA ARG A 49 -0.81 -10.03 4.48
C ARG A 49 -1.95 -10.70 3.76
N SER A 50 -2.20 -10.25 2.53
CA SER A 50 -3.21 -10.87 1.69
C SER A 50 -2.71 -12.22 1.15
N GLY A 51 -3.57 -12.92 0.42
CA GLY A 51 -3.17 -14.17 -0.21
C GLY A 51 -2.00 -14.03 -1.18
N ASP A 52 -1.82 -12.83 -1.73
CA ASP A 52 -0.71 -12.53 -2.64
C ASP A 52 0.47 -11.87 -1.93
N ASP A 53 0.48 -11.93 -0.61
CA ASP A 53 1.54 -11.41 0.26
C ASP A 53 1.69 -9.90 0.23
N PHE A 54 0.64 -9.17 -0.11
CA PHE A 54 0.62 -7.72 -0.01
C PHE A 54 0.09 -7.29 1.34
N THR A 55 0.62 -6.18 1.88
CA THR A 55 0.03 -5.56 3.06
C THR A 55 -1.03 -4.54 2.61
N ALA A 56 -1.84 -4.07 3.55
CA ALA A 56 -2.80 -3.02 3.25
C ALA A 56 -2.09 -1.76 2.72
N LEU A 57 -0.88 -1.50 3.20
CA LEU A 57 -0.12 -0.33 2.76
C LEU A 57 0.25 -0.42 1.27
N HIS A 58 0.54 -1.62 0.77
CA HIS A 58 0.76 -1.81 -0.67
C HIS A 58 -0.47 -1.40 -1.46
N TYR A 59 -1.65 -1.78 -0.99
CA TYR A 59 -2.89 -1.43 -1.68
C TYR A 59 -3.15 0.07 -1.65
N ALA A 60 -2.95 0.71 -0.50
CA ALA A 60 -3.10 2.17 -0.40
C ALA A 60 -2.13 2.88 -1.32
N ALA A 61 -0.90 2.37 -1.42
CA ALA A 61 0.14 2.97 -2.26
C ALA A 61 -0.21 2.87 -3.74
N PHE A 62 -0.69 1.71 -4.17
CA PHE A 62 -0.98 1.52 -5.58
C PHE A 62 -2.26 2.25 -6.01
N PHE A 63 -3.28 2.25 -5.17
CA PHE A 63 -4.61 2.77 -5.51
C PHE A 63 -4.84 4.22 -5.06
N ASP A 64 -3.77 4.92 -4.68
CA ASP A 64 -3.80 6.35 -4.36
C ASP A 64 -4.65 6.69 -3.14
N GLY A 65 -4.30 6.04 -2.02
CA GLY A 65 -4.97 6.31 -0.76
C GLY A 65 -4.06 7.01 0.23
N PRO A 66 -3.79 8.32 0.07
CA PRO A 66 -2.88 8.99 1.01
C PRO A 66 -3.39 8.99 2.44
N GLU A 67 -4.70 9.18 2.63
CA GLU A 67 -5.26 9.16 3.99
C GLU A 67 -5.20 7.76 4.60
N THR A 68 -5.52 6.73 3.81
CA THR A 68 -5.43 5.36 4.33
C THR A 68 -3.98 4.94 4.53
N ALA A 69 -3.07 5.38 3.67
CA ALA A 69 -1.64 5.11 3.85
C ALA A 69 -1.14 5.73 5.15
N LEU A 70 -1.49 6.99 5.40
CA LEU A 70 -1.09 7.67 6.61
C LEU A 70 -1.66 6.98 7.85
N LEU A 71 -2.93 6.61 7.80
CA LEU A 71 -3.58 5.91 8.91
C LEU A 71 -2.87 4.59 9.21
N LEU A 72 -2.54 3.83 8.17
CA LEU A 72 -1.83 2.56 8.35
C LEU A 72 -0.46 2.77 8.99
N VAL A 73 0.28 3.76 8.49
CA VAL A 73 1.61 4.05 9.02
C VAL A 73 1.52 4.48 10.48
N GLU A 74 0.51 5.29 10.83
CA GLU A 74 0.30 5.72 12.21
C GLU A 74 -0.04 4.55 13.13
N HIS A 75 -0.58 3.47 12.58
CA HIS A 75 -0.87 2.25 13.34
C HIS A 75 0.26 1.22 13.26
N GLY A 76 1.43 1.63 12.81
CA GLY A 76 2.61 0.77 12.84
C GLY A 76 2.85 -0.09 11.62
N ALA A 77 2.20 0.20 10.50
CA ALA A 77 2.47 -0.55 9.27
C ALA A 77 3.94 -0.40 8.89
N ASP A 78 4.51 -1.49 8.39
CA ASP A 78 5.91 -1.50 7.96
C ASP A 78 6.02 -0.81 6.60
N VAL A 79 6.59 0.38 6.56
CA VAL A 79 6.72 1.15 5.32
C VAL A 79 7.67 0.49 4.33
N ASN A 80 8.50 -0.44 4.81
CA ASN A 80 9.46 -1.16 3.97
C ASN A 80 9.08 -2.63 3.78
N ALA A 81 7.82 -2.97 3.96
CA ALA A 81 7.38 -4.35 3.81
C ALA A 81 7.57 -4.83 2.37
N PHE A 82 8.23 -5.97 2.21
CA PHE A 82 8.46 -6.56 0.89
C PHE A 82 7.38 -7.60 0.61
N ALA A 83 6.70 -7.45 -0.50
CA ALA A 83 5.72 -8.46 -0.94
C ALA A 83 6.47 -9.59 -1.65
N ASP A 84 6.50 -10.74 -1.01
CA ASP A 84 7.22 -11.90 -1.54
C ASP A 84 6.31 -12.68 -2.48
N ASN A 85 6.18 -12.16 -3.68
CA ASN A 85 5.34 -12.74 -4.73
C ASN A 85 6.06 -12.53 -6.07
N GLU A 86 5.36 -12.81 -7.17
CA GLU A 86 5.97 -12.70 -8.49
C GLU A 86 6.39 -11.28 -8.86
N ILE A 87 5.69 -10.29 -8.29
CA ILE A 87 6.01 -8.89 -8.56
C ILE A 87 7.19 -8.42 -7.73
N GLY A 88 7.20 -8.75 -6.44
CA GLY A 88 8.30 -8.43 -5.53
C GLY A 88 8.52 -6.94 -5.36
N VAL A 89 7.66 -6.26 -4.58
CA VAL A 89 7.71 -4.81 -4.44
C VAL A 89 7.58 -4.39 -2.97
N HIS A 90 8.11 -3.21 -2.66
CA HIS A 90 7.83 -2.49 -1.42
C HIS A 90 6.71 -1.48 -1.67
N PRO A 91 6.06 -0.94 -0.65
CA PRO A 91 5.01 0.06 -0.89
C PRO A 91 5.48 1.24 -1.72
N LEU A 92 6.71 1.72 -1.51
CA LEU A 92 7.22 2.85 -2.28
C LEU A 92 7.39 2.50 -3.77
N ASN A 93 7.78 1.26 -4.07
CA ASN A 93 7.84 0.81 -5.47
C ASN A 93 6.46 0.90 -6.11
N SER A 94 5.43 0.46 -5.39
CA SER A 94 4.05 0.51 -5.90
C SER A 94 3.60 1.94 -6.14
N ALA A 95 3.88 2.83 -5.19
CA ALA A 95 3.50 4.23 -5.32
C ALA A 95 4.19 4.88 -6.51
N ALA A 96 5.49 4.61 -6.68
CA ALA A 96 6.25 5.21 -7.77
C ALA A 96 5.78 4.68 -9.13
N ALA A 97 5.53 3.39 -9.23
CA ALA A 97 5.07 2.78 -10.47
C ALA A 97 3.71 3.32 -10.89
N ALA A 98 2.86 3.63 -9.92
CA ALA A 98 1.52 4.17 -10.17
C ALA A 98 1.49 5.70 -10.25
N GLY A 99 2.61 6.37 -9.97
CA GLY A 99 2.67 7.82 -10.01
C GLY A 99 1.98 8.51 -8.84
N ARG A 100 1.92 7.87 -7.68
CA ARG A 100 1.22 8.38 -6.50
C ARG A 100 2.19 9.20 -5.64
N ARG A 101 2.41 10.46 -6.05
CA ARG A 101 3.42 11.31 -5.40
C ARG A 101 3.10 11.59 -3.93
N GLU A 102 1.83 11.82 -3.62
CA GLU A 102 1.43 12.12 -2.25
C GLU A 102 1.69 10.94 -1.32
N VAL A 103 1.33 9.73 -1.76
CA VAL A 103 1.61 8.53 -0.98
C VAL A 103 3.11 8.32 -0.85
N ALA A 104 3.86 8.53 -1.94
CA ALA A 104 5.31 8.40 -1.89
C ALA A 104 5.91 9.35 -0.84
N ALA A 105 5.42 10.59 -0.78
CA ALA A 105 5.89 11.55 0.22
C ALA A 105 5.62 11.06 1.63
N ILE A 106 4.42 10.52 1.87
CA ILE A 106 4.06 9.98 3.19
C ILE A 106 5.00 8.84 3.57
N LEU A 107 5.23 7.92 2.65
CA LEU A 107 6.11 6.78 2.92
C LEU A 107 7.52 7.23 3.22
N LEU A 108 8.05 8.16 2.42
CA LEU A 108 9.42 8.66 2.61
C LEU A 108 9.56 9.39 3.94
N GLU A 109 8.56 10.18 4.32
CA GLU A 109 8.58 10.91 5.58
C GLU A 109 8.56 9.96 6.78
N HIS A 110 8.07 8.75 6.59
CA HIS A 110 7.98 7.77 7.68
C HIS A 110 9.04 6.67 7.56
N GLY A 111 10.09 6.90 6.80
CA GLY A 111 11.25 6.02 6.81
C GLY A 111 11.34 5.00 5.70
N ALA A 112 10.53 5.14 4.65
CA ALA A 112 10.66 4.24 3.51
C ALA A 112 12.04 4.43 2.86
N ASP A 113 12.64 3.31 2.45
CA ASP A 113 13.92 3.33 1.79
C ASP A 113 13.76 3.88 0.37
N PRO A 114 14.34 5.06 0.06
CA PRO A 114 14.17 5.64 -1.27
C PRO A 114 14.83 4.83 -2.37
N ASN A 115 15.70 3.89 -2.00
CA ASN A 115 16.41 3.03 -2.96
C ASN A 115 15.92 1.59 -2.93
N ALA A 116 14.70 1.36 -2.41
CA ALA A 116 14.14 0.01 -2.32
C ALA A 116 14.01 -0.61 -3.72
N GLN A 117 14.55 -1.81 -3.88
CA GLN A 117 14.54 -2.49 -5.17
C GLN A 117 13.44 -3.52 -5.25
N THR A 118 12.80 -3.60 -6.42
CA THR A 118 11.89 -4.70 -6.70
C THR A 118 12.71 -5.99 -6.88
N SER A 119 12.01 -7.11 -7.04
CA SER A 119 12.69 -8.38 -7.27
C SER A 119 13.53 -8.37 -8.56
N ARG A 120 13.25 -7.42 -9.46
CA ARG A 120 14.01 -7.27 -10.70
C ARG A 120 15.09 -6.20 -10.62
N GLY A 121 15.28 -5.61 -9.44
CA GLY A 121 16.31 -4.62 -9.21
C GLY A 121 15.93 -3.19 -9.57
N PHE A 122 14.66 -2.92 -9.87
CA PHE A 122 14.21 -1.56 -10.15
C PHE A 122 13.99 -0.78 -8.88
N THR A 123 14.36 0.50 -8.90
CA THR A 123 14.15 1.41 -7.77
C THR A 123 12.95 2.31 -8.03
N PRO A 124 12.45 2.99 -7.01
CA PRO A 124 11.38 3.99 -7.24
C PRO A 124 11.80 5.08 -8.22
N LEU A 125 13.08 5.49 -8.20
CA LEU A 125 13.57 6.50 -9.13
C LEU A 125 13.54 5.99 -10.57
N ASP A 126 13.86 4.71 -10.78
CA ASP A 126 13.74 4.12 -12.11
C ASP A 126 12.30 4.21 -12.62
N ALA A 127 11.33 3.94 -11.76
CA ALA A 127 9.93 4.03 -12.14
C ALA A 127 9.53 5.47 -12.49
N ALA A 128 9.99 6.43 -11.70
CA ALA A 128 9.69 7.83 -11.96
C ALA A 128 10.27 8.28 -13.30
N ARG A 129 11.49 7.84 -13.60
CA ARG A 129 12.13 8.16 -14.88
C ARG A 129 11.38 7.56 -16.06
N GLU A 130 10.94 6.34 -15.90
CA GLU A 130 10.20 5.65 -16.97
C GLU A 130 8.91 6.39 -17.30
N LYS A 131 8.25 6.94 -16.28
CA LYS A 131 7.02 7.69 -16.48
C LYS A 131 7.26 9.13 -16.90
N GLY A 132 8.49 9.59 -16.83
CA GLY A 132 8.79 11.01 -17.07
C GLY A 132 8.26 11.92 -15.97
N ASP A 133 8.11 11.39 -14.76
CA ASP A 133 7.55 12.12 -13.63
C ASP A 133 8.67 12.80 -12.86
N GLU A 134 9.01 14.02 -13.31
CA GLU A 134 10.12 14.76 -12.72
C GLU A 134 9.85 15.19 -11.28
N LYS A 135 8.59 15.48 -10.95
CA LYS A 135 8.28 15.87 -9.57
C LYS A 135 8.48 14.72 -8.61
N LEU A 136 8.09 13.52 -9.03
CA LEU A 136 8.34 12.34 -8.21
C LEU A 136 9.83 12.06 -8.12
N ALA A 137 10.57 12.20 -9.23
CA ALA A 137 12.01 11.99 -9.24
C ALA A 137 12.70 12.94 -8.27
N GLU A 138 12.30 14.22 -8.27
CA GLU A 138 12.87 15.21 -7.34
C GLU A 138 12.56 14.87 -5.90
N LEU A 139 11.32 14.45 -5.63
CA LEU A 139 10.92 14.04 -4.29
C LEU A 139 11.79 12.90 -3.79
N LEU A 140 11.98 11.89 -4.64
CA LEU A 140 12.81 10.74 -4.29
C LEU A 140 14.25 11.14 -4.03
N ARG A 141 14.82 11.98 -4.90
CA ARG A 141 16.20 12.44 -4.73
C ARG A 141 16.37 13.24 -3.45
N SER A 142 15.37 14.05 -3.10
CA SER A 142 15.45 14.84 -1.87
C SER A 142 15.49 13.97 -0.63
N HIS A 143 15.07 12.71 -0.74
CA HIS A 143 15.14 11.76 0.37
C HIS A 143 16.27 10.75 0.19
N GLY A 144 17.17 10.96 -0.78
CA GLY A 144 18.37 10.14 -0.92
C GLY A 144 18.35 9.10 -2.02
N ALA A 145 17.36 9.16 -2.92
CA ALA A 145 17.32 8.21 -4.03
C ALA A 145 18.48 8.49 -5.00
N ARG A 146 19.14 7.42 -5.44
CA ARG A 146 20.27 7.50 -6.35
C ARG A 146 20.06 6.77 -7.66
N GLY A 147 19.02 5.93 -7.72
CA GLY A 147 18.83 5.06 -8.86
C GLY A 147 19.94 4.03 -8.92
N GLN A 148 20.10 3.42 -10.07
CA GLN A 148 21.15 2.43 -10.25
C GLN A 148 22.45 3.14 -10.58
N PRO A 149 23.57 2.70 -9.98
CA PRO A 149 24.86 3.33 -10.28
C PRO A 149 25.23 3.12 -11.74
N PRO A 150 25.93 4.11 -12.34
CA PRO A 150 26.43 3.94 -13.72
C PRO A 150 27.37 2.74 -13.80
N GLY A 151 27.24 1.98 -14.88
CA GLY A 151 28.09 0.82 -15.09
C GLY A 151 27.68 -0.43 -14.34
N THR A 152 26.64 -0.34 -13.52
CA THR A 152 26.08 -1.48 -12.83
C THR A 152 24.81 -1.88 -13.57
N SER A 153 24.78 -3.02 -14.09
CA SER A 153 23.61 -3.38 -14.87
C SER A 153 23.17 -4.76 -14.59
#